data_1c8c900b2768fed3eb1dd63792119a1a
#
_entry.id   1c8c900b2768fed3eb1dd63792119a1a
#
_cell.length_a   1.000
_cell.length_b   1.000
_cell.length_c   1.000
_cell.angle_alpha   90.00
_cell.angle_beta   90.00
_cell.angle_gamma   90.00
#
_symmetry.space_group_name_H-M   'P 1'
#
loop_
_entity.id
_entity.type
_entity.pdbx_description
1 polymer ?
#
loop_
_entity_poly.entity_id
_entity_poly.type
_entity_poly.pdbx_seq_one_letter_code
_entity_poly.pdbx_strand_id
1 'polypeptide(L)'
;MDFCVLTYKSALGLFLAGSFGSSMVLLFGFPESPFAQPKNVFFGHLVTAMVGVIFVTLIPLPMFINIALAVGVGIFFMILLNVVHPPAGGNPILVIIGSVSYDYLLSPIIFGCLIIISLAILINKFLLKKNYPLK
;
A
#
# COMPACT_ATOMS: atom_id res chain seq x y z
N MET A 1 -15.44 22.07 -15.01
CA MET A 1 -14.82 20.90 -14.34
C MET A 1 -13.36 20.92 -14.73
N ASP A 2 -12.52 21.30 -13.79
CA ASP A 2 -11.18 21.78 -14.08
C ASP A 2 -10.26 20.66 -14.55
N PHE A 3 -9.52 20.93 -15.62
CA PHE A 3 -8.44 20.08 -16.15
C PHE A 3 -7.46 19.63 -15.04
N CYS A 4 -7.24 20.49 -14.05
CA CYS A 4 -6.42 20.21 -12.86
C CYS A 4 -6.99 19.05 -12.02
N VAL A 5 -8.30 18.97 -11.83
CA VAL A 5 -8.97 17.88 -11.07
C VAL A 5 -8.90 16.56 -11.82
N LEU A 6 -8.99 16.57 -13.14
CA LEU A 6 -8.85 15.36 -13.97
C LEU A 6 -7.41 14.86 -13.97
N THR A 7 -6.42 15.75 -14.05
CA THR A 7 -5.00 15.40 -13.98
C THR A 7 -4.62 14.86 -12.61
N TYR A 8 -5.16 15.43 -11.54
CA TYR A 8 -4.96 14.94 -10.17
C TYR A 8 -5.55 13.54 -9.97
N LYS A 9 -6.78 13.29 -10.44
CA LYS A 9 -7.41 11.96 -10.36
C LYS A 9 -6.68 10.92 -11.20
N SER A 10 -6.15 11.28 -12.35
CA SER A 10 -5.37 10.36 -13.20
C SER A 10 -3.99 10.08 -12.63
N ALA A 11 -3.32 11.07 -12.03
CA ALA A 11 -2.06 10.88 -11.32
C ALA A 11 -2.26 9.96 -10.11
N LEU A 12 -3.34 10.15 -9.34
CA LEU A 12 -3.68 9.29 -8.20
C LEU A 12 -3.90 7.84 -8.63
N GLY A 13 -4.53 7.61 -9.77
CA GLY A 13 -4.69 6.27 -10.36
C GLY A 13 -3.35 5.61 -10.72
N LEU A 14 -2.40 6.37 -11.26
CA LEU A 14 -1.05 5.90 -11.56
C LEU A 14 -0.26 5.54 -10.30
N PHE A 15 -0.39 6.32 -9.23
CA PHE A 15 0.25 6.04 -7.94
C PHE A 15 -0.29 4.78 -7.27
N LEU A 16 -1.59 4.51 -7.40
CA LEU A 16 -2.21 3.26 -6.97
C LEU A 16 -1.61 2.06 -7.67
N ALA A 17 -1.43 2.15 -8.98
CA ALA A 17 -0.87 1.07 -9.78
C ALA A 17 0.55 0.68 -9.34
N GLY A 18 1.37 1.64 -8.86
CA GLY A 18 2.76 1.37 -8.46
C GLY A 18 2.87 0.44 -7.25
N SER A 19 2.20 0.76 -6.15
CA SER A 19 2.27 -0.01 -4.90
C SER A 19 1.55 -1.36 -5.02
N PHE A 20 0.34 -1.38 -5.57
CA PHE A 20 -0.40 -2.62 -5.79
C PHE A 20 0.19 -3.47 -6.90
N GLY A 21 0.79 -2.86 -7.93
CA GLY A 21 1.53 -3.58 -8.97
C GLY A 21 2.65 -4.43 -8.38
N SER A 22 3.47 -3.85 -7.51
CA SER A 22 4.53 -4.57 -6.80
C SER A 22 3.97 -5.66 -5.87
N SER A 23 2.83 -5.41 -5.21
CA SER A 23 2.14 -6.41 -4.40
C SER A 23 1.68 -7.59 -5.23
N MET A 24 1.15 -7.37 -6.45
CA MET A 24 0.73 -8.43 -7.37
C MET A 24 1.90 -9.34 -7.77
N VAL A 25 3.08 -8.76 -8.04
CA VAL A 25 4.28 -9.56 -8.34
C VAL A 25 4.60 -10.50 -7.18
N LEU A 26 4.52 -10.03 -5.94
CA LEU A 26 4.78 -10.85 -4.77
C LEU A 26 3.70 -11.91 -4.54
N LEU A 27 2.43 -11.52 -4.64
CA LEU A 27 1.27 -12.40 -4.41
C LEU A 27 1.18 -13.57 -5.41
N PHE A 28 1.57 -13.35 -6.67
CA PHE A 28 1.49 -14.39 -7.71
C PHE A 28 2.83 -15.05 -8.00
N GLY A 29 3.94 -14.30 -7.87
CA GLY A 29 5.27 -14.84 -8.10
C GLY A 29 5.80 -15.66 -6.92
N PHE A 30 5.55 -15.20 -5.69
CA PHE A 30 6.08 -15.78 -4.45
C PHE A 30 5.01 -15.91 -3.36
N PRO A 31 3.90 -16.62 -3.59
CA PRO A 31 2.79 -16.68 -2.64
C PRO A 31 3.16 -17.36 -1.31
N GLU A 32 4.17 -18.23 -1.30
CA GLU A 32 4.68 -18.85 -0.07
C GLU A 32 5.52 -17.90 0.80
N SER A 33 5.85 -16.71 0.30
CA SER A 33 6.57 -15.70 1.09
C SER A 33 5.72 -15.27 2.31
N PRO A 34 6.32 -15.15 3.51
CA PRO A 34 5.62 -14.57 4.66
C PRO A 34 5.14 -13.14 4.37
N PHE A 35 5.85 -12.40 3.52
CA PHE A 35 5.50 -11.03 3.13
C PHE A 35 4.31 -10.95 2.17
N ALA A 36 3.93 -12.05 1.53
CA ALA A 36 2.78 -12.15 0.63
C ALA A 36 1.48 -12.52 1.35
N GLN A 37 1.51 -12.80 2.65
CA GLN A 37 0.32 -13.26 3.36
C GLN A 37 -0.73 -12.16 3.51
N PRO A 38 -2.04 -12.49 3.49
CA PRO A 38 -3.13 -11.51 3.56
C PRO A 38 -3.00 -10.50 4.69
N LYS A 39 -2.60 -10.98 5.89
CA LYS A 39 -2.34 -10.12 7.05
C LYS A 39 -1.29 -9.04 6.74
N ASN A 40 -0.17 -9.46 6.16
CA ASN A 40 0.95 -8.56 5.87
C ASN A 40 0.59 -7.56 4.77
N VAL A 41 -0.09 -8.01 3.72
CA VAL A 41 -0.55 -7.16 2.63
C VAL A 41 -1.51 -6.10 3.16
N PHE A 42 -2.57 -6.51 3.85
CA PHE A 42 -3.60 -5.60 4.34
C PHE A 42 -3.06 -4.57 5.34
N PHE A 43 -2.47 -5.06 6.42
CA PHE A 43 -2.00 -4.18 7.50
C PHE A 43 -0.72 -3.43 7.11
N GLY A 44 0.15 -4.01 6.29
CA GLY A 44 1.31 -3.30 5.76
C GLY A 44 0.92 -2.06 4.96
N HIS A 45 -0.01 -2.19 4.02
CA HIS A 45 -0.53 -1.05 3.26
C HIS A 45 -1.26 -0.04 4.16
N LEU A 46 -2.10 -0.51 5.07
CA LEU A 46 -2.86 0.36 5.95
C LEU A 46 -1.95 1.20 6.87
N VAL A 47 -0.99 0.55 7.53
CA VAL A 47 -0.07 1.23 8.46
C VAL A 47 0.78 2.27 7.75
N THR A 48 1.39 1.90 6.62
CA THR A 48 2.27 2.82 5.89
C THR A 48 1.53 3.98 5.24
N ALA A 49 0.33 3.73 4.70
CA ALA A 49 -0.52 4.80 4.19
C ALA A 49 -0.98 5.74 5.31
N MET A 50 -1.37 5.20 6.47
CA MET A 50 -1.76 6.00 7.64
C MET A 50 -0.60 6.91 8.10
N VAL A 51 0.61 6.36 8.21
CA VAL A 51 1.81 7.16 8.53
C VAL A 51 1.99 8.27 7.50
N GLY A 52 1.88 7.98 6.21
CA GLY A 52 1.98 8.98 5.15
C GLY A 52 0.96 10.11 5.31
N VAL A 53 -0.32 9.77 5.58
CA VAL A 53 -1.39 10.75 5.79
C VAL A 53 -1.14 11.61 7.03
N ILE A 54 -0.70 11.01 8.14
CA ILE A 54 -0.32 11.74 9.36
C ILE A 54 0.80 12.75 9.05
N PHE A 55 1.83 12.32 8.34
CA PHE A 55 2.96 13.18 8.01
C PHE A 55 2.56 14.34 7.10
N VAL A 56 1.79 14.08 6.05
CA VAL A 56 1.38 15.15 5.11
C VAL A 56 0.40 16.14 5.73
N THR A 57 -0.39 15.71 6.73
CA THR A 57 -1.40 16.58 7.34
C THR A 57 -0.92 17.32 8.57
N LEU A 58 -0.02 16.73 9.38
CA LEU A 58 0.34 17.23 10.70
C LEU A 58 1.81 17.68 10.82
N ILE A 59 2.68 17.26 9.92
CA ILE A 59 4.12 17.53 10.04
C ILE A 59 4.55 18.57 8.99
N PRO A 60 4.77 19.85 9.37
CA PRO A 60 5.11 20.94 8.45
C PRO A 60 6.61 20.95 8.11
N LEU A 61 7.12 19.88 7.56
CA LEU A 61 8.52 19.78 7.13
C LEU A 61 8.62 19.88 5.59
N PRO A 62 9.79 20.25 5.05
CA PRO A 62 10.05 20.15 3.62
C PRO A 62 9.75 18.75 3.09
N MET A 63 9.14 18.66 1.91
CA MET A 63 8.61 17.41 1.35
C MET A 63 9.62 16.27 1.34
N PHE A 64 10.88 16.51 0.98
CA PHE A 64 11.90 15.48 0.92
C PHE A 64 12.28 14.90 2.30
N ILE A 65 12.29 15.73 3.36
CA ILE A 65 12.49 15.28 4.74
C ILE A 65 11.28 14.52 5.22
N ASN A 66 10.09 15.03 4.93
CA ASN A 66 8.82 14.42 5.31
C ASN A 66 8.69 13.01 4.72
N ILE A 67 9.02 12.83 3.45
CA ILE A 67 9.03 11.52 2.77
C ILE A 67 10.01 10.57 3.47
N ALA A 68 11.26 10.99 3.68
CA ALA A 68 12.28 10.11 4.27
C ALA A 68 11.88 9.63 5.67
N LEU A 69 11.38 10.54 6.51
CA LEU A 69 10.92 10.21 7.86
C LEU A 69 9.68 9.33 7.84
N ALA A 70 8.69 9.65 7.01
CA ALA A 70 7.45 8.87 6.91
C ALA A 70 7.71 7.44 6.42
N VAL A 71 8.61 7.24 5.46
CA VAL A 71 9.03 5.89 5.02
C VAL A 71 9.70 5.14 6.16
N GLY A 72 10.66 5.76 6.85
CA GLY A 72 11.35 5.15 7.99
C GLY A 72 10.39 4.75 9.11
N VAL A 73 9.48 5.65 9.50
CA VAL A 73 8.46 5.39 10.53
C VAL A 73 7.47 4.33 10.08
N GLY A 74 7.05 4.33 8.82
CA GLY A 74 6.18 3.31 8.24
C GLY A 74 6.80 1.91 8.30
N ILE A 75 8.08 1.80 7.90
CA ILE A 75 8.83 0.54 7.98
C ILE A 75 8.98 0.09 9.44
N PHE A 76 9.34 1.01 10.34
CA PHE A 76 9.45 0.72 11.77
C PHE A 76 8.16 0.11 12.33
N PHE A 77 7.01 0.70 12.04
CA PHE A 77 5.73 0.16 12.51
C PHE A 77 5.36 -1.17 11.82
N MET A 78 5.66 -1.38 10.55
CA MET A 78 5.47 -2.68 9.90
C MET A 78 6.27 -3.79 10.62
N ILE A 79 7.51 -3.51 11.01
CA ILE A 79 8.36 -4.45 11.73
C ILE A 79 7.81 -4.69 13.14
N LEU A 80 7.51 -3.62 13.87
CA LEU A 80 7.01 -3.68 15.25
C LEU A 80 5.71 -4.48 15.36
N LEU A 81 4.79 -4.31 14.40
CA LEU A 81 3.50 -4.98 14.36
C LEU A 81 3.56 -6.36 13.68
N ASN A 82 4.72 -6.77 13.20
CA ASN A 82 4.92 -8.03 12.46
C ASN A 82 3.96 -8.17 11.26
N VAL A 83 3.91 -7.09 10.44
CA VAL A 83 3.08 -7.00 9.23
C VAL A 83 3.88 -6.51 8.03
N VAL A 84 5.14 -6.94 7.95
CA VAL A 84 6.06 -6.50 6.90
C VAL A 84 5.55 -6.94 5.53
N HIS A 85 5.30 -5.95 4.66
CA HIS A 85 4.95 -6.11 3.26
C HIS A 85 5.77 -5.11 2.44
N PRO A 86 6.86 -5.53 1.79
CA PRO A 86 7.80 -4.62 1.15
C PRO A 86 7.16 -3.62 0.17
N PRO A 87 6.20 -4.01 -0.69
CA PRO A 87 5.56 -3.07 -1.59
C PRO A 87 4.88 -1.89 -0.88
N ALA A 88 4.37 -2.11 0.33
CA ALA A 88 3.70 -1.07 1.12
C ALA A 88 4.65 0.05 1.57
N GLY A 89 5.96 -0.20 1.61
CA GLY A 89 6.97 0.81 1.97
C GLY A 89 6.94 2.04 1.07
N GLY A 90 6.40 1.94 -0.14
CA GLY A 90 6.22 3.06 -1.07
C GLY A 90 5.01 3.96 -0.76
N ASN A 91 4.06 3.52 0.05
CA ASN A 91 2.83 4.28 0.30
C ASN A 91 3.06 5.69 0.86
N PRO A 92 3.94 5.91 1.86
CA PRO A 92 4.17 7.26 2.37
C PRO A 92 4.65 8.24 1.30
N ILE A 93 5.45 7.75 0.34
CA ILE A 93 5.92 8.56 -0.80
C ILE A 93 4.73 9.02 -1.63
N LEU A 94 3.86 8.08 -2.01
CA LEU A 94 2.69 8.34 -2.85
C LEU A 94 1.71 9.29 -2.16
N VAL A 95 1.46 9.05 -0.88
CA VAL A 95 0.56 9.86 -0.05
C VAL A 95 1.05 11.31 0.06
N ILE A 96 2.33 11.51 0.32
CA ILE A 96 2.91 12.85 0.52
C ILE A 96 2.98 13.61 -0.81
N ILE A 97 3.47 12.98 -1.89
CA ILE A 97 3.53 13.60 -3.22
C ILE A 97 2.12 13.94 -3.72
N GLY A 98 1.15 13.05 -3.50
CA GLY A 98 -0.24 13.26 -3.89
C GLY A 98 -1.01 14.20 -2.98
N SER A 99 -0.45 14.63 -1.84
CA SER A 99 -1.13 15.44 -0.82
C SER A 99 -2.53 14.93 -0.50
N VAL A 100 -2.65 13.61 -0.34
CA VAL A 100 -3.95 12.94 -0.18
C VAL A 100 -4.47 13.07 1.25
N SER A 101 -5.80 12.98 1.38
CA SER A 101 -6.51 13.05 2.66
C SER A 101 -6.80 11.66 3.25
N TYR A 102 -7.47 11.61 4.40
CA TYR A 102 -7.86 10.38 5.08
C TYR A 102 -8.76 9.46 4.24
N ASP A 103 -9.50 9.99 3.26
CA ASP A 103 -10.33 9.19 2.33
C ASP A 103 -9.49 8.17 1.54
N TYR A 104 -8.21 8.46 1.35
CA TYR A 104 -7.26 7.55 0.72
C TYR A 104 -7.12 6.22 1.46
N LEU A 105 -7.30 6.22 2.78
CA LEU A 105 -7.24 5.00 3.59
C LEU A 105 -8.42 4.07 3.29
N LEU A 106 -9.60 4.62 3.05
CA LEU A 106 -10.78 3.84 2.68
C LEU A 106 -10.68 3.38 1.22
N SER A 107 -10.52 4.32 0.32
CA SER A 107 -10.36 4.06 -1.11
C SER A 107 -9.18 4.89 -1.61
N PRO A 108 -8.09 4.24 -2.00
CA PRO A 108 -7.96 2.87 -2.50
C PRO A 108 -7.39 1.81 -1.53
N ILE A 109 -6.86 2.20 -0.35
CA ILE A 109 -6.07 1.26 0.44
C ILE A 109 -6.89 0.06 0.92
N ILE A 110 -7.95 0.28 1.71
CA ILE A 110 -8.74 -0.82 2.26
C ILE A 110 -9.43 -1.60 1.15
N PHE A 111 -10.19 -0.94 0.27
CA PHE A 111 -10.90 -1.62 -0.81
C PHE A 111 -9.94 -2.28 -1.81
N GLY A 112 -8.84 -1.62 -2.18
CA GLY A 112 -7.83 -2.18 -3.06
C GLY A 112 -7.19 -3.43 -2.46
N CYS A 113 -6.78 -3.40 -1.19
CA CYS A 113 -6.24 -4.56 -0.50
C CYS A 113 -7.22 -5.73 -0.47
N LEU A 114 -8.49 -5.48 -0.16
CA LEU A 114 -9.53 -6.54 -0.15
C LEU A 114 -9.68 -7.18 -1.53
N ILE A 115 -9.68 -6.38 -2.59
CA ILE A 115 -9.78 -6.88 -3.96
C ILE A 115 -8.56 -7.73 -4.33
N ILE A 116 -7.33 -7.21 -4.14
CA ILE A 116 -6.12 -7.95 -4.54
C ILE A 116 -5.91 -9.22 -3.72
N ILE A 117 -6.22 -9.19 -2.42
CA ILE A 117 -6.14 -10.38 -1.56
C ILE A 117 -7.17 -11.43 -1.99
N SER A 118 -8.40 -11.03 -2.26
CA SER A 118 -9.45 -11.93 -2.73
C SER A 118 -9.07 -12.60 -4.05
N LEU A 119 -8.55 -11.82 -5.00
CA LEU A 119 -8.05 -12.33 -6.28
C LEU A 119 -6.84 -13.26 -6.08
N ALA A 120 -5.92 -12.90 -5.18
CA ALA A 120 -4.77 -13.74 -4.90
C ALA A 120 -5.15 -15.09 -4.30
N ILE A 121 -6.12 -15.11 -3.37
CA ILE A 121 -6.65 -16.37 -2.81
C ILE A 121 -7.32 -17.20 -3.92
N LEU A 122 -8.18 -16.57 -4.71
CA LEU A 122 -8.91 -17.27 -5.77
C LEU A 122 -7.95 -17.90 -6.78
N ILE A 123 -7.01 -17.12 -7.30
CA ILE A 123 -6.08 -17.57 -8.34
C ILE A 123 -5.09 -18.60 -7.80
N ASN A 124 -4.41 -18.29 -6.70
CA ASN A 124 -3.39 -19.21 -6.16
C ASN A 124 -4.00 -20.53 -5.71
N LYS A 125 -5.11 -20.50 -4.98
CA LYS A 125 -5.71 -21.72 -4.41
C LYS A 125 -6.44 -22.55 -5.46
N PHE A 126 -7.28 -21.92 -6.28
CA PHE A 126 -8.17 -22.66 -7.18
C PHE A 126 -7.59 -22.86 -8.58
N LEU A 127 -6.88 -21.88 -9.13
CA LEU A 127 -6.32 -21.96 -10.48
C LEU A 127 -4.91 -22.55 -10.49
N LEU A 128 -4.01 -22.03 -9.66
CA LEU A 128 -2.61 -22.45 -9.63
C LEU A 128 -2.35 -23.61 -8.67
N LYS A 129 -3.34 -23.98 -7.84
CA LYS A 129 -3.28 -25.07 -6.83
C LYS A 129 -2.09 -24.92 -5.87
N LYS A 130 -1.71 -23.70 -5.55
CA LYS A 130 -0.66 -23.38 -4.59
C LYS A 130 -1.21 -23.32 -3.17
N ASN A 131 -0.34 -23.54 -2.18
CA ASN A 131 -0.70 -23.41 -0.76
C ASN A 131 -0.70 -21.90 -0.38
N TYR A 132 -1.87 -21.27 -0.54
CA TYR A 132 -2.07 -19.86 -0.21
C TYR A 132 -3.51 -19.62 0.28
N PRO A 133 -3.72 -18.85 1.39
CA PRO A 133 -2.69 -18.35 2.30
C PRO A 133 -2.01 -19.47 3.11
N LEU A 134 -0.81 -19.21 3.61
CA LEU A 134 -0.16 -20.13 4.54
C LEU A 134 -0.94 -20.17 5.87
N LYS A 135 -1.00 -21.35 6.48
CA LYS A 135 -1.67 -21.54 7.77
C LYS A 135 -0.82 -21.04 8.92
#